data_013cdc50a964accb064a7c64ba29fd44
#
_entry.id   013cdc50a964accb064a7c64ba29fd44
#
_cell.length_a   1.000
_cell.length_b   1.000
_cell.length_c   1.000
_cell.angle_alpha   90.00
_cell.angle_beta   90.00
_cell.angle_gamma   90.00
#
_symmetry.space_group_name_H-M   'P 1'
#
loop_
_entity.id
_entity.type
_entity.pdbx_description
1 polymer ?
#
loop_
_entity_poly.entity_id
_entity_poly.type
_entity_poly.pdbx_seq_one_letter_code
_entity_poly.pdbx_strand_id
1 'polypeptide(L)'
;MTIPASSEKSAARPGQKNSSFLKVLGTSLLIVASLLAVLELGARLMQRKPSQPIRSVGNFHSQFETKWFKLNDYVKTNGGVDVLLMGNSMVNTGIDAEVFADAYEARTRVRPRIFNFGVEGMDLYTNSELAALLVDEFHPGTILFFTEMREYGPGNDPTVPEGYQKAAWFQYKLGNPTFEGWLYDHSALMQYFLPYRNWSRSDFPDTVLKD
;
A
#
# COMPACT_ATOMS: atom_id res chain seq x y z
N MET A 1 77.82 40.07 -15.21
CA MET A 1 77.19 40.05 -13.87
C MET A 1 75.68 40.04 -14.08
N THR A 2 75.06 38.88 -13.99
CA THR A 2 73.63 38.68 -14.33
C THR A 2 72.93 38.28 -13.08
N ILE A 3 71.92 39.05 -12.71
CA ILE A 3 71.08 38.78 -11.51
C ILE A 3 69.92 37.90 -11.95
N PRO A 4 69.63 36.81 -11.28
CA PRO A 4 68.44 35.94 -11.59
C PRO A 4 67.18 36.53 -10.98
N ALA A 5 66.10 36.60 -11.75
CA ALA A 5 64.76 36.95 -11.33
C ALA A 5 64.18 35.89 -10.47
N SER A 6 63.68 36.24 -9.26
CA SER A 6 62.93 35.39 -8.37
C SER A 6 61.50 35.20 -8.88
N SER A 7 61.15 34.00 -9.19
CA SER A 7 59.78 33.55 -9.49
C SER A 7 58.96 33.42 -8.20
N GLU A 8 58.09 34.37 -7.92
CA GLU A 8 57.05 34.24 -6.91
C GLU A 8 55.98 33.24 -7.38
N LYS A 9 55.98 32.04 -6.80
CA LYS A 9 54.88 31.10 -6.93
C LYS A 9 53.70 31.61 -6.09
N SER A 10 52.72 32.17 -6.81
CA SER A 10 51.39 32.45 -6.23
C SER A 10 50.79 31.18 -5.68
N ALA A 11 50.74 31.03 -4.35
CA ALA A 11 50.09 29.94 -3.68
C ALA A 11 48.55 30.10 -3.79
N ALA A 12 47.92 29.30 -4.64
CA ALA A 12 46.47 29.22 -4.74
C ALA A 12 45.91 28.80 -3.38
N ARG A 13 45.02 29.60 -2.78
CA ARG A 13 44.31 29.31 -1.54
C ARG A 13 43.30 28.20 -1.78
N PRO A 14 43.49 26.97 -1.22
CA PRO A 14 42.51 25.88 -1.34
C PRO A 14 41.51 26.02 -0.21
N GLY A 15 40.39 26.67 -0.42
CA GLY A 15 39.40 26.77 0.67
C GLY A 15 38.05 27.38 0.29
N GLN A 16 37.98 28.15 -0.78
CA GLN A 16 36.83 29.00 -1.05
C GLN A 16 35.77 28.36 -1.96
N LYS A 17 36.06 27.25 -2.66
CA LYS A 17 35.11 26.58 -3.58
C LYS A 17 34.11 25.69 -2.89
N ASN A 18 34.41 25.10 -1.73
CA ASN A 18 33.57 24.11 -1.07
C ASN A 18 32.36 24.71 -0.33
N SER A 19 32.49 25.95 0.19
CA SER A 19 31.37 26.55 0.95
C SER A 19 30.21 26.99 0.05
N SER A 20 30.48 27.41 -1.17
CA SER A 20 29.45 27.80 -2.14
C SER A 20 28.70 26.57 -2.67
N PHE A 21 29.41 25.48 -2.98
CA PHE A 21 28.78 24.20 -3.39
C PHE A 21 27.85 23.61 -2.32
N LEU A 22 28.30 23.58 -1.06
CA LEU A 22 27.50 23.07 0.05
C LEU A 22 26.24 23.93 0.28
N LYS A 23 26.32 25.24 0.12
CA LYS A 23 25.12 26.11 0.22
C LYS A 23 24.14 25.85 -0.90
N VAL A 24 24.58 25.73 -2.14
CA VAL A 24 23.73 25.42 -3.29
C VAL A 24 23.08 24.05 -3.11
N LEU A 25 23.86 23.02 -2.73
CA LEU A 25 23.35 21.69 -2.48
C LEU A 25 22.30 21.70 -1.36
N GLY A 26 22.58 22.34 -0.24
CA GLY A 26 21.65 22.44 0.90
C GLY A 26 20.35 23.16 0.51
N THR A 27 20.44 24.27 -0.22
CA THR A 27 19.27 25.00 -0.71
C THR A 27 18.44 24.14 -1.69
N SER A 28 19.09 23.44 -2.62
CA SER A 28 18.40 22.55 -3.56
C SER A 28 17.69 21.41 -2.86
N LEU A 29 18.32 20.76 -1.88
CA LEU A 29 17.69 19.70 -1.07
C LEU A 29 16.49 20.22 -0.28
N LEU A 30 16.60 21.43 0.28
CA LEU A 30 15.51 22.05 1.03
C LEU A 30 14.30 22.37 0.12
N ILE A 31 14.53 22.86 -1.08
CA ILE A 31 13.48 23.12 -2.07
C ILE A 31 12.79 21.81 -2.46
N VAL A 32 13.55 20.75 -2.78
CA VAL A 32 12.99 19.44 -3.13
C VAL A 32 12.19 18.85 -1.98
N ALA A 33 12.72 18.88 -0.76
CA ALA A 33 12.03 18.40 0.42
C ALA A 33 10.71 19.17 0.68
N SER A 34 10.73 20.50 0.52
CA SER A 34 9.53 21.34 0.66
C SER A 34 8.48 21.01 -0.39
N LEU A 35 8.89 20.80 -1.64
CA LEU A 35 7.99 20.43 -2.73
C LEU A 35 7.34 19.05 -2.46
N LEU A 36 8.14 18.06 -2.06
CA LEU A 36 7.64 16.74 -1.71
C LEU A 36 6.67 16.80 -0.53
N ALA A 37 6.95 17.60 0.48
CA ALA A 37 6.05 17.79 1.62
C ALA A 37 4.69 18.41 1.20
N VAL A 38 4.70 19.38 0.29
CA VAL A 38 3.46 19.98 -0.25
C VAL A 38 2.66 18.96 -1.07
N LEU A 39 3.34 18.18 -1.91
CA LEU A 39 2.69 17.12 -2.70
C LEU A 39 2.11 16.02 -1.80
N GLU A 40 2.85 15.59 -0.78
CA GLU A 40 2.37 14.61 0.22
C GLU A 40 1.14 15.14 0.97
N LEU A 41 1.16 16.40 1.41
CA LEU A 41 0.01 17.02 2.07
C LEU A 41 -1.19 17.07 1.12
N GLY A 42 -1.00 17.45 -0.12
CA GLY A 42 -2.04 17.45 -1.15
C GLY A 42 -2.65 16.06 -1.35
N ALA A 43 -1.81 15.03 -1.47
CA ALA A 43 -2.25 13.64 -1.58
C ALA A 43 -3.05 13.19 -0.36
N ARG A 44 -2.62 13.53 0.86
CA ARG A 44 -3.37 13.22 2.09
C ARG A 44 -4.73 13.92 2.16
N LEU A 45 -4.81 15.14 1.66
CA LEU A 45 -6.10 15.85 1.58
C LEU A 45 -7.04 15.19 0.56
N MET A 46 -6.52 14.68 -0.54
CA MET A 46 -7.30 13.90 -1.51
C MET A 46 -7.88 12.63 -0.90
N GLN A 47 -7.16 11.94 -0.02
CA GLN A 47 -7.65 10.72 0.67
C GLN A 47 -8.88 10.95 1.56
N ARG A 48 -9.23 12.20 1.85
CA ARG A 48 -10.43 12.55 2.65
C ARG A 48 -11.70 12.65 1.82
N LYS A 49 -11.62 12.59 0.50
CA LYS A 49 -12.79 12.71 -0.39
C LYS A 49 -13.43 11.34 -0.60
N PRO A 50 -14.76 11.23 -0.69
CA PRO A 50 -15.45 9.95 -0.91
C PRO A 50 -15.17 9.33 -2.29
N SER A 51 -14.92 10.14 -3.32
CA SER A 51 -14.47 9.67 -4.63
C SER A 51 -12.97 9.80 -4.72
N GLN A 52 -12.27 8.68 -4.64
CA GLN A 52 -10.81 8.67 -4.62
C GLN A 52 -10.24 8.05 -5.89
N PRO A 53 -9.14 8.61 -6.42
CA PRO A 53 -8.38 7.92 -7.46
C PRO A 53 -7.82 6.60 -6.93
N ILE A 54 -7.49 5.70 -7.85
CA ILE A 54 -6.92 4.39 -7.54
C ILE A 54 -5.62 4.57 -6.76
N ARG A 55 -5.49 3.81 -5.67
CA ARG A 55 -4.29 3.74 -4.84
C ARG A 55 -3.66 2.35 -4.93
N SER A 56 -2.36 2.26 -4.71
CA SER A 56 -1.63 0.99 -4.66
C SER A 56 -0.57 1.01 -3.55
N VAL A 57 -0.26 -0.17 -3.03
CA VAL A 57 0.84 -0.40 -2.07
C VAL A 57 1.99 -1.20 -2.69
N GLY A 58 2.06 -1.27 -4.00
CA GLY A 58 3.15 -1.94 -4.71
C GLY A 58 2.71 -2.68 -5.96
N ASN A 59 1.40 -2.68 -6.24
CA ASN A 59 0.79 -3.28 -7.43
C ASN A 59 1.13 -4.77 -7.60
N PHE A 60 1.02 -5.52 -6.51
CA PHE A 60 1.27 -6.96 -6.51
C PHE A 60 0.00 -7.79 -6.73
N HIS A 61 -1.17 -7.28 -6.31
CA HIS A 61 -2.49 -7.87 -6.58
C HIS A 61 -3.58 -6.80 -6.53
N SER A 62 -4.10 -6.41 -7.70
CA SER A 62 -4.99 -5.25 -7.85
C SER A 62 -6.27 -5.33 -7.02
N GLN A 63 -6.93 -6.48 -7.01
CA GLN A 63 -8.19 -6.64 -6.26
C GLN A 63 -7.96 -6.63 -4.75
N PHE A 64 -6.87 -7.26 -4.25
CA PHE A 64 -6.49 -7.18 -2.84
C PHE A 64 -6.25 -5.73 -2.44
N GLU A 65 -5.45 -4.99 -3.21
CA GLU A 65 -5.13 -3.60 -2.91
C GLU A 65 -6.38 -2.72 -2.91
N THR A 66 -7.27 -2.91 -3.89
CA THR A 66 -8.55 -2.21 -3.93
C THR A 66 -9.39 -2.49 -2.68
N LYS A 67 -9.52 -3.76 -2.27
CA LYS A 67 -10.26 -4.13 -1.07
C LYS A 67 -9.61 -3.65 0.22
N TRP A 68 -8.28 -3.64 0.28
CA TRP A 68 -7.53 -3.06 1.39
C TRP A 68 -7.88 -1.60 1.62
N PHE A 69 -7.84 -0.79 0.56
CA PHE A 69 -8.18 0.61 0.67
C PHE A 69 -9.68 0.85 0.93
N LYS A 70 -10.56 0.06 0.31
CA LYS A 70 -12.01 0.10 0.59
C LYS A 70 -12.31 -0.24 2.04
N LEU A 71 -11.67 -1.27 2.62
CA LEU A 71 -11.84 -1.64 4.02
C LEU A 71 -11.33 -0.53 4.96
N ASN A 72 -10.17 0.06 4.65
CA ASN A 72 -9.63 1.18 5.43
C ASN A 72 -10.60 2.37 5.44
N ASP A 73 -11.17 2.72 4.30
CA ASP A 73 -12.16 3.80 4.20
C ASP A 73 -13.48 3.42 4.89
N TYR A 74 -13.90 2.15 4.80
CA TYR A 74 -15.07 1.62 5.50
C TYR A 74 -14.91 1.72 7.02
N VAL A 75 -13.77 1.28 7.55
CA VAL A 75 -13.47 1.35 8.99
C VAL A 75 -13.45 2.79 9.49
N LYS A 76 -12.85 3.70 8.72
CA LYS A 76 -12.84 5.14 9.07
C LYS A 76 -14.24 5.75 9.09
N THR A 77 -15.10 5.35 8.16
CA THR A 77 -16.45 5.90 8.03
C THR A 77 -17.40 5.32 9.09
N ASN A 78 -17.28 4.02 9.39
CA ASN A 78 -18.21 3.30 10.26
C ASN A 78 -17.68 3.11 11.70
N GLY A 79 -16.45 3.55 11.98
CA GLY A 79 -15.83 3.39 13.29
C GLY A 79 -15.37 1.96 13.61
N GLY A 80 -15.21 1.10 12.61
CA GLY A 80 -14.74 -0.27 12.74
C GLY A 80 -15.44 -1.26 11.80
N VAL A 81 -15.10 -2.53 11.93
CA VAL A 81 -15.71 -3.67 11.25
C VAL A 81 -15.99 -4.78 12.27
N ASP A 82 -17.24 -5.24 12.34
CA ASP A 82 -17.64 -6.29 13.29
C ASP A 82 -17.40 -7.68 12.70
N VAL A 83 -17.71 -7.86 11.41
CA VAL A 83 -17.54 -9.13 10.69
C VAL A 83 -16.81 -8.91 9.38
N LEU A 84 -15.74 -9.66 9.19
CA LEU A 84 -14.98 -9.70 7.94
C LEU A 84 -15.23 -11.04 7.25
N LEU A 85 -15.77 -10.99 6.03
CA LEU A 85 -15.98 -12.19 5.20
C LEU A 85 -14.72 -12.40 4.34
N MET A 86 -14.05 -13.52 4.49
CA MET A 86 -12.81 -13.84 3.76
C MET A 86 -12.94 -15.12 2.94
N GLY A 87 -12.25 -15.16 1.83
CA GLY A 87 -12.16 -16.31 0.92
C GLY A 87 -11.80 -15.90 -0.48
N ASN A 88 -12.02 -16.81 -1.42
CA ASN A 88 -11.69 -16.64 -2.83
C ASN A 88 -12.81 -15.94 -3.65
N SER A 89 -12.83 -16.16 -4.96
CA SER A 89 -13.83 -15.60 -5.88
C SER A 89 -15.29 -15.91 -5.51
N MET A 90 -15.55 -17.06 -4.87
CA MET A 90 -16.91 -17.42 -4.43
C MET A 90 -17.42 -16.46 -3.35
N VAL A 91 -16.56 -16.05 -2.44
CA VAL A 91 -16.93 -15.04 -1.44
C VAL A 91 -17.09 -13.68 -2.09
N ASN A 92 -16.14 -13.31 -2.98
CA ASN A 92 -16.17 -12.03 -3.64
C ASN A 92 -17.49 -11.78 -4.40
N THR A 93 -17.96 -12.77 -5.13
CA THR A 93 -19.14 -12.64 -6.00
C THR A 93 -20.41 -13.27 -5.44
N GLY A 94 -20.29 -14.21 -4.51
CA GLY A 94 -21.42 -15.00 -4.03
C GLY A 94 -22.04 -14.52 -2.72
N ILE A 95 -21.38 -13.64 -1.97
CA ILE A 95 -21.88 -13.16 -0.68
C ILE A 95 -22.02 -11.63 -0.72
N ASP A 96 -23.26 -11.17 -0.60
CA ASP A 96 -23.58 -9.77 -0.39
C ASP A 96 -23.56 -9.42 1.10
N ALA A 97 -22.65 -8.53 1.49
CA ALA A 97 -22.46 -8.13 2.89
C ALA A 97 -23.68 -7.38 3.46
N GLU A 98 -24.39 -6.60 2.63
CA GLU A 98 -25.59 -5.87 3.07
C GLU A 98 -26.75 -6.81 3.31
N VAL A 99 -26.99 -7.76 2.38
CA VAL A 99 -28.02 -8.80 2.56
C VAL A 99 -27.74 -9.64 3.80
N PHE A 100 -26.48 -9.96 4.08
CA PHE A 100 -26.09 -10.66 5.29
C PHE A 100 -26.38 -9.82 6.54
N ALA A 101 -26.04 -8.53 6.53
CA ALA A 101 -26.29 -7.61 7.63
C ALA A 101 -27.80 -7.46 7.90
N ASP A 102 -28.62 -7.32 6.86
CA ASP A 102 -30.08 -7.23 6.96
C ASP A 102 -30.69 -8.51 7.58
N ALA A 103 -30.24 -9.67 7.12
CA ALA A 103 -30.72 -10.97 7.65
C ALA A 103 -30.34 -11.18 9.12
N TYR A 104 -29.16 -10.71 9.52
CA TYR A 104 -28.69 -10.76 10.91
C TYR A 104 -29.51 -9.80 11.79
N GLU A 105 -29.70 -8.56 11.34
CA GLU A 105 -30.47 -7.54 12.05
C GLU A 105 -31.93 -7.97 12.26
N ALA A 106 -32.56 -8.58 11.26
CA ALA A 106 -33.93 -9.10 11.36
C ALA A 106 -34.10 -10.12 12.51
N ARG A 107 -33.05 -10.87 12.83
CA ARG A 107 -33.06 -11.92 13.87
C ARG A 107 -32.60 -11.39 15.22
N THR A 108 -31.66 -10.51 15.29
CA THR A 108 -30.94 -10.08 16.51
C THR A 108 -31.30 -8.69 16.99
N ARG A 109 -31.92 -7.88 16.12
CA ARG A 109 -32.18 -6.46 16.31
C ARG A 109 -30.90 -5.61 16.38
N VAL A 110 -29.76 -6.16 15.98
CA VAL A 110 -28.46 -5.47 15.92
C VAL A 110 -27.92 -5.59 14.49
N ARG A 111 -27.65 -4.45 13.85
CA ARG A 111 -27.02 -4.42 12.52
C ARG A 111 -25.51 -4.47 12.68
N PRO A 112 -24.85 -5.54 12.25
CA PRO A 112 -23.39 -5.63 12.28
C PRO A 112 -22.78 -4.84 11.13
N ARG A 113 -21.57 -4.30 11.34
CA ARG A 113 -20.75 -3.70 10.30
C ARG A 113 -19.98 -4.82 9.60
N ILE A 114 -20.40 -5.19 8.41
CA ILE A 114 -19.84 -6.32 7.66
C ILE A 114 -19.09 -5.82 6.44
N PHE A 115 -17.92 -6.40 6.18
CA PHE A 115 -17.17 -6.11 4.96
C PHE A 115 -16.80 -7.42 4.24
N ASN A 116 -17.04 -7.47 2.93
CA ASN A 116 -16.65 -8.60 2.09
C ASN A 116 -15.22 -8.39 1.56
N PHE A 117 -14.27 -9.15 2.12
CA PHE A 117 -12.86 -9.19 1.72
C PHE A 117 -12.53 -10.46 0.90
N GLY A 118 -13.48 -11.04 0.19
CA GLY A 118 -13.19 -12.10 -0.79
C GLY A 118 -12.33 -11.58 -1.94
N VAL A 119 -11.30 -12.31 -2.33
CA VAL A 119 -10.35 -11.92 -3.39
C VAL A 119 -10.17 -13.07 -4.38
N GLU A 120 -10.34 -12.77 -5.67
CA GLU A 120 -10.21 -13.78 -6.71
C GLU A 120 -8.80 -14.34 -6.80
N GLY A 121 -8.71 -15.66 -7.06
CA GLY A 121 -7.43 -16.34 -7.22
C GLY A 121 -6.62 -16.52 -5.95
N MET A 122 -7.16 -16.15 -4.78
CA MET A 122 -6.49 -16.43 -3.51
C MET A 122 -6.78 -17.86 -3.03
N ASP A 123 -5.71 -18.55 -2.70
CA ASP A 123 -5.76 -19.85 -2.04
C ASP A 123 -5.91 -19.74 -0.51
N LEU A 124 -6.09 -20.89 0.13
CA LEU A 124 -6.25 -21.01 1.58
C LEU A 124 -5.05 -20.42 2.35
N TYR A 125 -3.83 -20.69 1.89
CA TYR A 125 -2.60 -20.28 2.58
C TYR A 125 -2.37 -18.77 2.50
N THR A 126 -2.53 -18.20 1.32
CA THR A 126 -2.46 -16.75 1.11
C THR A 126 -3.53 -16.04 1.95
N ASN A 127 -4.76 -16.56 1.95
CA ASN A 127 -5.83 -16.00 2.77
C ASN A 127 -5.53 -16.08 4.27
N SER A 128 -4.88 -17.14 4.77
CA SER A 128 -4.53 -17.24 6.20
C SER A 128 -3.48 -16.22 6.62
N GLU A 129 -2.45 -15.98 5.80
CA GLU A 129 -1.47 -14.92 6.06
C GLU A 129 -2.12 -13.53 6.04
N LEU A 130 -3.02 -13.31 5.08
CA LEU A 130 -3.78 -12.06 5.01
C LEU A 130 -4.76 -11.89 6.17
N ALA A 131 -5.34 -12.97 6.69
CA ALA A 131 -6.22 -12.91 7.85
C ALA A 131 -5.47 -12.37 9.07
N ALA A 132 -4.25 -12.84 9.33
CA ALA A 132 -3.40 -12.32 10.39
C ALA A 132 -3.13 -10.82 10.23
N LEU A 133 -2.75 -10.40 9.01
CA LEU A 133 -2.53 -9.00 8.69
C LEU A 133 -3.78 -8.12 8.88
N LEU A 134 -4.96 -8.62 8.46
CA LEU A 134 -6.22 -7.88 8.60
C LEU A 134 -6.68 -7.78 10.06
N VAL A 135 -6.40 -8.81 10.87
CA VAL A 135 -6.64 -8.77 12.32
C VAL A 135 -5.78 -7.70 12.98
N ASP A 136 -4.49 -7.68 12.67
CA ASP A 136 -3.55 -6.72 13.28
C ASP A 136 -3.85 -5.26 12.89
N GLU A 137 -4.33 -5.03 11.66
CA GLU A 137 -4.56 -3.67 11.18
C GLU A 137 -5.96 -3.14 11.50
N PHE A 138 -7.01 -3.97 11.37
CA PHE A 138 -8.39 -3.51 11.44
C PHE A 138 -9.17 -4.01 12.65
N HIS A 139 -8.62 -4.96 13.42
CA HIS A 139 -9.22 -5.52 14.63
C HIS A 139 -10.70 -5.94 14.48
N PRO A 140 -11.06 -6.76 13.45
CA PRO A 140 -12.44 -7.22 13.28
C PRO A 140 -12.88 -8.05 14.48
N GLY A 141 -14.17 -7.94 14.85
CA GLY A 141 -14.72 -8.75 15.94
C GLY A 141 -14.79 -10.24 15.60
N THR A 142 -15.03 -10.57 14.34
CA THR A 142 -15.11 -11.93 13.83
C THR A 142 -14.63 -11.99 12.39
N ILE A 143 -13.90 -13.05 12.04
CA ILE A 143 -13.63 -13.42 10.64
C ILE A 143 -14.45 -14.67 10.31
N LEU A 144 -15.26 -14.59 9.26
CA LEU A 144 -15.89 -15.74 8.63
C LEU A 144 -15.08 -16.15 7.42
N PHE A 145 -14.34 -17.24 7.56
CA PHE A 145 -13.43 -17.73 6.55
C PHE A 145 -14.08 -18.84 5.73
N PHE A 146 -14.25 -18.62 4.45
CA PHE A 146 -14.87 -19.56 3.51
C PHE A 146 -13.82 -20.24 2.68
N THR A 147 -13.76 -21.56 2.73
CA THR A 147 -12.80 -22.38 1.98
C THR A 147 -13.51 -23.46 1.17
N GLU A 148 -12.86 -23.95 0.13
CA GLU A 148 -13.32 -25.07 -0.66
C GLU A 148 -12.60 -26.36 -0.26
N MET A 149 -13.31 -27.50 -0.34
CA MET A 149 -12.70 -28.81 -0.03
C MET A 149 -11.47 -29.11 -0.90
N ARG A 150 -11.45 -28.63 -2.14
CA ARG A 150 -10.30 -28.81 -3.04
C ARG A 150 -9.02 -28.13 -2.55
N GLU A 151 -9.14 -27.07 -1.74
CA GLU A 151 -7.98 -26.35 -1.20
C GLU A 151 -7.19 -27.18 -0.17
N TYR A 152 -7.82 -28.23 0.37
CA TYR A 152 -7.17 -29.20 1.29
C TYR A 152 -6.66 -30.44 0.57
N GLY A 153 -6.81 -30.52 -0.76
CA GLY A 153 -6.42 -31.70 -1.56
C GLY A 153 -4.91 -31.81 -1.78
N PRO A 154 -4.42 -33.05 -2.10
CA PRO A 154 -3.04 -33.23 -2.48
C PRO A 154 -2.76 -32.47 -3.80
N GLY A 155 -1.68 -31.73 -3.83
CA GLY A 155 -1.26 -30.91 -4.99
C GLY A 155 -1.44 -29.41 -4.80
N ASN A 156 -2.10 -28.97 -3.74
CA ASN A 156 -2.03 -27.56 -3.34
C ASN A 156 -0.71 -27.31 -2.61
N ASP A 157 0.07 -26.40 -3.15
CA ASP A 157 1.30 -25.97 -2.51
C ASP A 157 0.95 -25.08 -1.30
N PRO A 158 1.37 -25.43 -0.06
CA PRO A 158 1.12 -24.61 1.12
C PRO A 158 1.98 -23.35 1.17
N THR A 159 2.38 -22.82 0.04
CA THR A 159 3.22 -21.63 -0.03
C THR A 159 2.46 -20.44 -0.54
N VAL A 160 2.67 -19.30 0.12
CA VAL A 160 2.17 -18.01 -0.36
C VAL A 160 2.82 -17.70 -1.71
N PRO A 161 2.06 -17.29 -2.74
CA PRO A 161 2.61 -16.99 -4.05
C PRO A 161 3.79 -16.03 -4.01
N GLU A 162 4.78 -16.27 -4.86
CA GLU A 162 6.05 -15.52 -4.89
C GLU A 162 5.84 -14.00 -5.04
N GLY A 163 4.78 -13.58 -5.74
CA GLY A 163 4.41 -12.17 -5.90
C GLY A 163 4.13 -11.48 -4.57
N TYR A 164 3.45 -12.15 -3.64
CA TYR A 164 3.21 -11.63 -2.29
C TYR A 164 4.47 -11.65 -1.45
N GLN A 165 5.21 -12.76 -1.48
CA GLN A 165 6.46 -12.90 -0.72
C GLN A 165 7.50 -11.83 -1.09
N LYS A 166 7.54 -11.40 -2.36
CA LYS A 166 8.48 -10.39 -2.86
C LYS A 166 7.97 -8.96 -2.76
N ALA A 167 6.68 -8.77 -2.46
CA ALA A 167 6.11 -7.43 -2.36
C ALA A 167 6.66 -6.69 -1.14
N ALA A 168 7.37 -5.59 -1.36
CA ALA A 168 8.04 -4.83 -0.30
C ALA A 168 7.09 -4.38 0.81
N TRP A 169 5.88 -3.93 0.45
CA TRP A 169 4.85 -3.54 1.42
C TRP A 169 4.36 -4.73 2.24
N PHE A 170 4.10 -5.86 1.60
CA PHE A 170 3.63 -7.06 2.28
C PHE A 170 4.68 -7.56 3.29
N GLN A 171 5.94 -7.63 2.87
CA GLN A 171 7.05 -7.96 3.76
C GLN A 171 7.16 -6.99 4.94
N TYR A 172 7.01 -5.70 4.68
CA TYR A 172 7.01 -4.69 5.74
C TYR A 172 5.90 -4.95 6.78
N LYS A 173 4.68 -5.26 6.33
CA LYS A 173 3.54 -5.60 7.22
C LYS A 173 3.76 -6.89 8.00
N LEU A 174 4.48 -7.86 7.46
CA LEU A 174 4.89 -9.10 8.17
C LEU A 174 6.06 -8.89 9.14
N GLY A 175 6.52 -7.67 9.36
CA GLY A 175 7.58 -7.35 10.31
C GLY A 175 8.99 -7.42 9.72
N ASN A 176 9.14 -7.55 8.41
CA ASN A 176 10.43 -7.48 7.70
C ASN A 176 10.67 -6.04 7.22
N PRO A 177 11.38 -5.18 7.98
CA PRO A 177 11.45 -3.76 7.68
C PRO A 177 12.25 -3.50 6.40
N THR A 178 11.58 -2.91 5.41
CA THR A 178 12.20 -2.38 4.20
C THR A 178 11.83 -0.90 4.07
N PHE A 179 12.76 -0.08 3.60
CA PHE A 179 12.49 1.35 3.36
C PHE A 179 11.39 1.54 2.31
N GLU A 180 11.40 0.71 1.28
CA GLU A 180 10.40 0.74 0.21
C GLU A 180 9.01 0.38 0.75
N GLY A 181 8.88 -0.68 1.54
CA GLY A 181 7.63 -1.10 2.16
C GLY A 181 7.08 -0.04 3.14
N TRP A 182 7.95 0.53 3.95
CA TRP A 182 7.60 1.66 4.82
C TRP A 182 7.08 2.87 4.01
N LEU A 183 7.75 3.20 2.91
CA LEU A 183 7.36 4.31 2.05
C LEU A 183 5.96 4.09 1.42
N TYR A 184 5.69 2.86 0.94
CA TYR A 184 4.39 2.50 0.37
C TYR A 184 3.26 2.52 1.41
N ASP A 185 3.57 2.17 2.66
CA ASP A 185 2.59 2.19 3.73
C ASP A 185 2.26 3.62 4.20
N HIS A 186 3.26 4.50 4.28
CA HIS A 186 3.13 5.79 4.97
C HIS A 186 2.98 7.00 4.04
N SER A 187 3.36 6.91 2.77
CA SER A 187 3.27 8.02 1.83
C SER A 187 2.03 7.96 0.95
N ALA A 188 1.10 8.90 1.18
CA ALA A 188 -0.07 9.06 0.33
C ALA A 188 0.30 9.37 -1.11
N LEU A 189 1.33 10.18 -1.33
CA LEU A 189 1.84 10.51 -2.65
C LEU A 189 2.29 9.24 -3.40
N MET A 190 3.04 8.36 -2.73
CA MET A 190 3.49 7.10 -3.34
C MET A 190 2.32 6.17 -3.67
N GLN A 191 1.33 6.05 -2.79
CA GLN A 191 0.14 5.24 -3.03
C GLN A 191 -0.63 5.68 -4.28
N TYR A 192 -0.69 6.98 -4.57
CA TYR A 192 -1.28 7.48 -5.81
C TYR A 192 -0.35 7.37 -7.03
N PHE A 193 0.96 7.44 -6.83
CA PHE A 193 1.94 7.35 -7.92
C PHE A 193 2.11 5.91 -8.44
N LEU A 194 2.10 4.91 -7.56
CA LEU A 194 2.36 3.51 -7.90
C LEU A 194 1.48 2.94 -9.01
N PRO A 195 0.15 3.20 -9.07
CA PRO A 195 -0.68 2.74 -10.17
C PRO A 195 -0.20 3.24 -11.54
N TYR A 196 0.35 4.46 -11.60
CA TYR A 196 0.82 5.06 -12.84
C TYR A 196 2.22 4.60 -13.25
N ARG A 197 3.03 4.12 -12.31
CA ARG A 197 4.36 3.57 -12.59
C ARG A 197 4.32 2.40 -13.58
N ASN A 198 3.26 1.63 -13.56
CA ASN A 198 3.07 0.44 -14.39
C ASN A 198 2.12 0.68 -15.58
N TRP A 199 1.75 1.91 -15.86
CA TRP A 199 0.83 2.25 -16.96
C TRP A 199 1.28 1.76 -18.34
N SER A 200 2.57 1.54 -18.56
CA SER A 200 3.09 0.96 -19.80
C SER A 200 2.95 -0.57 -19.88
N ARG A 201 2.51 -1.24 -18.83
CA ARG A 201 2.17 -2.66 -18.83
C ARG A 201 0.69 -2.79 -19.15
N SER A 202 0.39 -3.59 -20.17
CA SER A 202 -0.96 -3.92 -20.67
C SER A 202 -1.92 -4.57 -19.64
N ASP A 203 -1.50 -4.66 -18.40
CA ASP A 203 -2.19 -5.36 -17.31
C ASP A 203 -2.88 -4.41 -16.33
N PHE A 204 -3.12 -3.15 -16.73
CA PHE A 204 -4.04 -2.30 -15.97
C PHE A 204 -5.44 -2.88 -16.20
N PRO A 205 -6.02 -3.60 -15.24
CA PRO A 205 -7.27 -4.30 -15.52
C PRO A 205 -8.38 -3.27 -15.73
N ASP A 206 -9.04 -3.36 -16.88
CA ASP A 206 -10.31 -2.65 -17.16
C ASP A 206 -11.37 -2.88 -16.07
N THR A 207 -11.17 -3.90 -15.25
CA THR A 207 -12.01 -4.27 -14.10
C THR A 207 -11.94 -3.30 -12.92
N VAL A 208 -10.87 -2.53 -12.78
CA VAL A 208 -10.73 -1.54 -11.67
C VAL A 208 -11.51 -0.25 -11.94
N LEU A 209 -11.90 -0.02 -13.20
CA LEU A 209 -12.64 1.17 -13.61
C LEU A 209 -14.17 0.96 -13.68
N LYS A 210 -14.67 -0.26 -13.41
CA LYS A 210 -16.08 -0.61 -13.56
C LYS A 210 -16.86 -0.82 -12.27
N ASP A 211 -16.23 -0.69 -11.09
CA ASP A 211 -16.90 -0.80 -9.79
C ASP A 211 -17.10 0.56 -9.10
#